data_f7aef12a498ce92d8dca364d780a944a
#
_entry.id   f7aef12a498ce92d8dca364d780a944a
#
_cell.length_a   1.000
_cell.length_b   1.000
_cell.length_c   1.000
_cell.angle_alpha   90.00
_cell.angle_beta   90.00
_cell.angle_gamma   90.00
#
_symmetry.space_group_name_H-M   'P 1'
#
loop_
_entity.id
_entity.type
_entity.pdbx_description
1 polymer ?
#
loop_
_entity_poly.entity_id
_entity_poly.type
_entity_poly.pdbx_seq_one_letter_code
_entity_poly.pdbx_strand_id
1 'polypeptide(L)'
;MKTTMRCDCGAAPGSRREALLLLAALALSSPAARSQDAARMEPRSYKVLFENDKVRVLEYVSRPGIGVCGTGRHSHPDHVTVTLTPAKVKLTTADGKVQVNSVPAGSAFWEPASTHSAENIGGSGSRMVLIEIKDKDWKPASG
;
A
#
# COMPACT_ATOMS: atom_id res chain seq x y z
N MET A 1 30.47 -17.31 -2.05
CA MET A 1 30.43 -15.86 -1.75
C MET A 1 28.99 -15.39 -1.78
N LYS A 2 28.40 -15.10 -0.62
CA LYS A 2 27.02 -14.60 -0.52
C LYS A 2 27.09 -13.08 -0.41
N THR A 3 26.72 -12.37 -1.46
CA THR A 3 26.62 -10.91 -1.45
C THR A 3 25.28 -10.51 -0.83
N THR A 4 25.34 -10.01 0.39
CA THR A 4 24.16 -9.46 1.09
C THR A 4 23.94 -8.04 0.59
N MET A 5 22.98 -7.82 -0.30
CA MET A 5 22.53 -6.47 -0.64
C MET A 5 21.76 -5.89 0.55
N ARG A 6 22.34 -4.88 1.19
CA ARG A 6 21.64 -4.03 2.15
C ARG A 6 20.84 -2.97 1.37
N CYS A 7 19.57 -2.90 1.61
CA CYS A 7 18.77 -1.75 1.16
C CYS A 7 19.03 -0.61 2.15
N ASP A 8 19.87 0.35 1.76
CA ASP A 8 20.05 1.60 2.49
C ASP A 8 18.90 2.56 2.12
N CYS A 9 17.95 2.70 3.02
CA CYS A 9 17.01 3.83 2.98
C CYS A 9 17.78 5.04 3.56
N GLY A 10 18.43 5.81 2.68
CA GLY A 10 19.32 6.90 3.06
C GLY A 10 18.67 7.94 3.95
N ALA A 11 19.13 8.02 5.19
CA ALA A 11 18.99 9.19 6.03
C ALA A 11 20.15 10.15 5.72
N ALA A 12 19.85 11.34 5.23
CA ALA A 12 20.83 12.40 5.03
C ALA A 12 21.34 12.94 6.37
N PRO A 13 22.67 13.18 6.54
CA PRO A 13 23.20 13.75 7.76
C PRO A 13 22.92 15.25 7.83
N GLY A 14 22.22 15.66 8.88
CA GLY A 14 21.99 17.07 9.21
C GLY A 14 23.26 17.75 9.67
N SER A 15 23.64 18.83 9.01
CA SER A 15 24.68 19.77 9.43
C SER A 15 24.14 20.68 10.52
N ARG A 16 24.83 20.68 11.67
CA ARG A 16 24.63 21.69 12.73
C ARG A 16 25.29 23.01 12.31
N ARG A 17 24.53 24.10 12.29
CA ARG A 17 24.98 25.41 12.78
C ARG A 17 23.89 26.49 12.64
N GLU A 18 23.74 27.18 13.76
CA GLU A 18 23.36 28.55 14.00
C GLU A 18 21.88 28.91 14.26
N ALA A 19 21.66 29.21 15.52
CA ALA A 19 20.51 29.86 16.09
C ALA A 19 20.45 31.34 15.68
N LEU A 20 19.29 31.82 15.24
CA LEU A 20 18.88 33.22 15.37
C LEU A 20 17.37 33.28 15.52
N LEU A 21 16.95 33.89 16.63
CA LEU A 21 15.59 34.16 17.02
C LEU A 21 14.91 35.10 16.02
N LEU A 22 13.87 34.61 15.34
CA LEU A 22 12.84 35.44 14.72
C LEU A 22 11.51 34.80 15.03
N LEU A 23 10.75 35.38 15.96
CA LEU A 23 9.33 35.10 16.17
C LEU A 23 8.59 35.57 14.92
N ALA A 24 8.40 34.65 13.96
CA ALA A 24 7.41 34.78 12.92
C ALA A 24 6.29 33.84 13.29
N ALA A 25 5.06 34.34 13.38
CA ALA A 25 3.85 33.55 13.55
C ALA A 25 3.75 32.58 12.38
N LEU A 26 4.27 31.35 12.55
CA LEU A 26 3.99 30.27 11.65
C LEU A 26 2.52 29.85 11.84
N ALA A 27 1.68 30.28 10.90
CA ALA A 27 0.45 29.56 10.65
C ALA A 27 0.83 28.08 10.48
N LEU A 28 0.49 27.26 11.47
CA LEU A 28 0.61 25.81 11.44
C LEU A 28 -0.35 25.31 10.35
N SER A 29 0.09 25.38 9.10
CA SER A 29 -0.50 24.54 8.05
C SER A 29 -0.17 23.12 8.47
N SER A 30 -1.10 22.46 9.15
CA SER A 30 -1.03 21.03 9.36
C SER A 30 -0.75 20.40 8.00
N PRO A 31 0.31 19.59 7.82
CA PRO A 31 0.49 18.88 6.57
C PRO A 31 -0.79 18.10 6.34
N ALA A 32 -1.48 18.37 5.23
CA ALA A 32 -2.70 17.66 4.88
C ALA A 32 -2.36 16.16 4.98
N ALA A 33 -3.02 15.47 5.89
CA ALA A 33 -2.79 14.05 6.13
C ALA A 33 -2.88 13.35 4.76
N ARG A 34 -1.76 12.80 4.29
CA ARG A 34 -1.72 12.15 2.98
C ARG A 34 -2.60 10.91 3.06
N SER A 35 -3.67 10.91 2.27
CA SER A 35 -4.52 9.74 2.11
C SER A 35 -3.68 8.51 1.76
N GLN A 36 -3.84 7.42 2.51
CA GLN A 36 -3.18 6.13 2.25
C GLN A 36 -3.92 5.30 1.19
N ASP A 37 -4.66 5.92 0.30
CA ASP A 37 -5.34 5.25 -0.82
C ASP A 37 -4.35 4.40 -1.64
N ALA A 38 -4.70 3.13 -1.89
CA ALA A 38 -3.81 2.17 -2.53
C ALA A 38 -3.30 2.61 -3.90
N ALA A 39 -4.17 3.12 -4.76
CA ALA A 39 -3.78 3.54 -6.11
C ALA A 39 -2.89 4.79 -6.11
N ARG A 40 -2.97 5.61 -5.06
CA ARG A 40 -2.12 6.80 -4.89
C ARG A 40 -0.77 6.46 -4.25
N MET A 41 -0.80 5.56 -3.25
CA MET A 41 0.41 5.17 -2.53
C MET A 41 1.31 4.25 -3.36
N GLU A 42 0.69 3.34 -4.11
CA GLU A 42 1.39 2.28 -4.85
C GLU A 42 0.97 2.22 -6.33
N PRO A 43 1.16 3.32 -7.10
CA PRO A 43 0.69 3.40 -8.50
C PRO A 43 1.39 2.42 -9.46
N ARG A 44 2.49 1.78 -9.01
CA ARG A 44 3.17 0.72 -9.76
C ARG A 44 2.49 -0.63 -9.59
N SER A 45 1.78 -0.82 -8.49
CA SER A 45 1.09 -2.06 -8.12
C SER A 45 -0.40 -1.98 -8.35
N TYR A 46 -1.02 -0.82 -8.15
CA TYR A 46 -2.45 -0.61 -8.27
C TYR A 46 -2.76 0.38 -9.39
N LYS A 47 -3.62 -0.05 -10.30
CA LYS A 47 -4.12 0.78 -11.40
C LYS A 47 -5.64 0.80 -11.40
N VAL A 48 -6.24 2.00 -11.43
CA VAL A 48 -7.69 2.13 -11.61
C VAL A 48 -8.06 1.74 -13.04
N LEU A 49 -8.89 0.70 -13.17
CA LEU A 49 -9.41 0.24 -14.46
C LEU A 49 -10.77 0.87 -14.78
N PHE A 50 -11.60 1.04 -13.76
CA PHE A 50 -12.95 1.57 -13.88
C PHE A 50 -13.37 2.21 -12.56
N GLU A 51 -14.19 3.25 -12.63
CA GLU A 51 -14.75 3.89 -11.45
C GLU A 51 -16.09 4.55 -11.79
N ASN A 52 -17.07 4.42 -10.88
CA ASN A 52 -18.34 5.14 -10.92
C ASN A 52 -18.75 5.57 -9.50
N ASP A 53 -20.01 5.93 -9.28
CA ASP A 53 -20.56 6.33 -7.98
C ASP A 53 -20.66 5.19 -6.96
N LYS A 54 -20.63 3.93 -7.40
CA LYS A 54 -20.86 2.74 -6.56
C LYS A 54 -19.60 1.92 -6.30
N VAL A 55 -18.75 1.78 -7.30
CA VAL A 55 -17.55 0.92 -7.22
C VAL A 55 -16.34 1.58 -7.86
N ARG A 56 -15.18 1.18 -7.38
CA ARG A 56 -13.89 1.40 -8.04
C ARG A 56 -13.24 0.05 -8.28
N VAL A 57 -12.83 -0.21 -9.50
CA VAL A 57 -12.16 -1.45 -9.90
C VAL A 57 -10.68 -1.17 -10.07
N LEU A 58 -9.86 -1.86 -9.30
CA LEU A 58 -8.40 -1.78 -9.36
C LEU A 58 -7.84 -3.07 -9.94
N GLU A 59 -6.83 -2.94 -10.77
CA GLU A 59 -5.90 -4.03 -11.07
C GLU A 59 -4.74 -3.96 -10.08
N TYR A 60 -4.44 -5.06 -9.43
CA TYR A 60 -3.22 -5.25 -8.65
C TYR A 60 -2.26 -6.16 -9.42
N VAL A 61 -1.02 -5.71 -9.56
CA VAL A 61 0.07 -6.50 -10.16
C VAL A 61 1.27 -6.46 -9.23
N SER A 62 1.72 -7.63 -8.82
CA SER A 62 2.99 -7.77 -8.10
C SER A 62 3.99 -8.54 -8.95
N ARG A 63 5.26 -8.18 -8.83
CA ARG A 63 6.36 -8.87 -9.52
C ARG A 63 7.32 -9.43 -8.49
N PRO A 64 7.89 -10.63 -8.70
CA PRO A 64 8.98 -11.13 -7.87
C PRO A 64 10.14 -10.14 -7.90
N GLY A 65 10.69 -9.79 -6.75
CA GLY A 65 11.81 -8.85 -6.65
C GLY A 65 11.45 -7.35 -6.71
N ILE A 66 10.25 -6.97 -7.11
CA ILE A 66 9.72 -5.62 -6.84
C ILE A 66 8.97 -5.70 -5.52
N GLY A 67 9.68 -5.61 -4.46
CA GLY A 67 9.04 -5.74 -3.18
C GLY A 67 9.88 -6.50 -2.20
N VAL A 68 11.20 -6.41 -2.32
CA VAL A 68 12.07 -6.69 -1.18
C VAL A 68 11.64 -5.84 0.02
N CYS A 69 10.93 -4.74 -0.24
CA CYS A 69 10.28 -3.88 0.75
C CYS A 69 8.74 -3.98 0.76
N GLY A 70 8.13 -4.81 -0.11
CA GLY A 70 6.66 -4.90 -0.23
C GLY A 70 6.00 -3.64 -0.80
N THR A 71 4.68 -3.63 -0.87
CA THR A 71 3.94 -2.38 -1.07
C THR A 71 4.02 -1.57 0.23
N GLY A 72 4.12 -0.24 0.12
CA GLY A 72 3.99 0.64 1.27
C GLY A 72 2.65 0.45 1.96
N ARG A 73 2.51 1.01 3.15
CA ARG A 73 1.24 0.97 3.88
C ARG A 73 0.17 1.74 3.08
N HIS A 74 -0.95 1.09 2.81
CA HIS A 74 -2.08 1.64 2.07
C HIS A 74 -3.40 1.11 2.61
N SER A 75 -4.50 1.75 2.22
CA SER A 75 -5.84 1.46 2.71
C SER A 75 -6.78 1.13 1.56
N HIS A 76 -7.66 0.19 1.82
CA HIS A 76 -8.79 -0.15 0.97
C HIS A 76 -10.12 -0.03 1.75
N PRO A 77 -11.23 0.35 1.10
CA PRO A 77 -12.57 0.11 1.63
C PRO A 77 -12.90 -1.39 1.56
N ASP A 78 -14.11 -1.73 1.96
CA ASP A 78 -14.68 -3.06 1.72
C ASP A 78 -14.59 -3.39 0.23
N HIS A 79 -14.13 -4.59 -0.09
CA HIS A 79 -13.93 -4.97 -1.49
C HIS A 79 -14.01 -6.48 -1.71
N VAL A 80 -14.26 -6.84 -2.96
CA VAL A 80 -14.08 -8.21 -3.46
C VAL A 80 -12.75 -8.28 -4.19
N THR A 81 -11.91 -9.24 -3.84
CA THR A 81 -10.70 -9.58 -4.59
C THR A 81 -10.94 -10.80 -5.47
N VAL A 82 -10.60 -10.69 -6.76
CA VAL A 82 -10.60 -11.79 -7.73
C VAL A 82 -9.18 -12.06 -8.16
N THR A 83 -8.69 -13.28 -7.94
CA THR A 83 -7.32 -13.70 -8.25
C THR A 83 -7.24 -14.21 -9.68
N LEU A 84 -6.50 -13.53 -10.55
CA LEU A 84 -6.33 -13.92 -11.95
C LEU A 84 -5.18 -14.90 -12.16
N THR A 85 -4.16 -14.85 -11.31
CA THR A 85 -3.04 -15.79 -11.28
C THR A 85 -2.82 -16.29 -9.85
N PRO A 86 -2.20 -17.47 -9.64
CA PRO A 86 -1.89 -17.91 -8.29
C PRO A 86 -1.05 -16.86 -7.54
N ALA A 87 -1.31 -16.71 -6.26
CA ALA A 87 -0.60 -15.73 -5.43
C ALA A 87 -0.22 -16.33 -4.08
N LYS A 88 0.95 -15.94 -3.57
CA LYS A 88 1.34 -16.14 -2.18
C LYS A 88 1.71 -14.78 -1.60
N VAL A 89 0.87 -14.26 -0.73
CA VAL A 89 0.95 -12.88 -0.23
C VAL A 89 1.12 -12.89 1.27
N LYS A 90 2.05 -12.10 1.74
CA LYS A 90 2.19 -11.73 3.16
C LYS A 90 1.57 -10.35 3.35
N LEU A 91 0.53 -10.28 4.17
CA LEU A 91 -0.09 -9.04 4.61
C LEU A 91 0.42 -8.68 6.00
N THR A 92 0.75 -7.42 6.19
CA THR A 92 1.08 -6.87 7.51
C THR A 92 0.12 -5.73 7.82
N THR A 93 -0.73 -5.91 8.81
CA THR A 93 -1.73 -4.93 9.24
C THR A 93 -1.11 -3.73 9.94
N ALA A 94 -1.89 -2.68 10.16
CA ALA A 94 -1.42 -1.46 10.81
C ALA A 94 -0.91 -1.69 12.24
N ASP A 95 -1.47 -2.68 12.95
CA ASP A 95 -1.05 -3.11 14.30
C ASP A 95 0.12 -4.13 14.29
N GLY A 96 0.69 -4.40 13.12
CA GLY A 96 1.87 -5.27 12.96
C GLY A 96 1.57 -6.76 12.88
N LYS A 97 0.32 -7.19 12.87
CA LYS A 97 -0.02 -8.60 12.67
C LYS A 97 0.32 -9.03 11.26
N VAL A 98 0.87 -10.23 11.14
CA VAL A 98 1.28 -10.83 9.87
C VAL A 98 0.35 -11.99 9.52
N GLN A 99 -0.15 -11.98 8.28
CA GLN A 99 -0.93 -13.08 7.71
C GLN A 99 -0.31 -13.49 6.37
N VAL A 100 -0.20 -14.79 6.15
CA VAL A 100 0.28 -15.36 4.88
C VAL A 100 -0.86 -16.12 4.23
N ASN A 101 -1.22 -15.71 3.03
CA ASN A 101 -2.28 -16.30 2.23
C ASN A 101 -1.71 -16.92 0.95
N SER A 102 -2.13 -18.15 0.64
CA SER A 102 -1.89 -18.79 -0.66
C SER A 102 -3.23 -18.96 -1.36
N VAL A 103 -3.38 -18.32 -2.51
CA VAL A 103 -4.65 -18.20 -3.21
C VAL A 103 -4.48 -18.71 -4.64
N PRO A 104 -5.27 -19.72 -5.09
CA PRO A 104 -5.24 -20.17 -6.47
C PRO A 104 -5.88 -19.17 -7.42
N ALA A 105 -5.55 -19.24 -8.71
CA ALA A 105 -6.24 -18.48 -9.74
C ALA A 105 -7.73 -18.81 -9.78
N GLY A 106 -8.57 -17.83 -10.12
CA GLY A 106 -10.02 -17.97 -10.18
C GLY A 106 -10.74 -17.91 -8.83
N SER A 107 -10.01 -17.66 -7.72
CA SER A 107 -10.64 -17.43 -6.43
C SER A 107 -11.26 -16.05 -6.37
N ALA A 108 -12.39 -15.93 -5.65
CA ALA A 108 -12.99 -14.67 -5.29
C ALA A 108 -13.35 -14.69 -3.80
N PHE A 109 -13.04 -13.61 -3.09
CA PHE A 109 -13.32 -13.49 -1.66
C PHE A 109 -13.54 -12.04 -1.24
N TRP A 110 -14.26 -11.87 -0.15
CA TRP A 110 -14.52 -10.58 0.46
C TRP A 110 -13.38 -10.20 1.42
N GLU A 111 -12.98 -8.94 1.39
CA GLU A 111 -12.06 -8.34 2.35
C GLU A 111 -12.70 -7.09 2.94
N PRO A 112 -12.79 -6.99 4.29
CA PRO A 112 -13.29 -5.78 4.93
C PRO A 112 -12.29 -4.65 4.80
N ALA A 113 -12.79 -3.42 4.97
CA ALA A 113 -11.96 -2.21 4.96
C ALA A 113 -10.75 -2.37 5.89
N SER A 114 -9.57 -2.11 5.37
CA SER A 114 -8.33 -2.33 6.09
C SER A 114 -7.20 -1.42 5.66
N THR A 115 -6.21 -1.29 6.54
CA THR A 115 -4.92 -0.65 6.25
C THR A 115 -3.81 -1.66 6.47
N HIS A 116 -3.05 -1.93 5.42
CA HIS A 116 -1.97 -2.93 5.48
C HIS A 116 -0.85 -2.61 4.48
N SER A 117 0.21 -3.38 4.55
CA SER A 117 1.19 -3.55 3.47
C SER A 117 1.09 -4.98 2.93
N ALA A 118 1.31 -5.16 1.63
CA ALA A 118 1.29 -6.45 0.97
C ALA A 118 2.67 -6.75 0.37
N GLU A 119 3.11 -8.00 0.49
CA GLU A 119 4.37 -8.49 -0.08
C GLU A 119 4.12 -9.79 -0.83
N ASN A 120 4.50 -9.85 -2.10
CA ASN A 120 4.48 -11.12 -2.82
C ASN A 120 5.68 -11.96 -2.41
N ILE A 121 5.42 -13.01 -1.64
CA ILE A 121 6.42 -14.00 -1.19
C ILE A 121 6.40 -15.28 -2.03
N GLY A 122 5.67 -15.29 -3.14
CA GLY A 122 5.66 -16.36 -4.11
C GLY A 122 6.86 -16.30 -5.06
N GLY A 123 7.05 -17.37 -5.85
CA GLY A 123 8.12 -17.45 -6.84
C GLY A 123 7.81 -16.77 -8.19
N SER A 124 6.59 -16.26 -8.37
CA SER A 124 6.12 -15.64 -9.62
C SER A 124 5.36 -14.34 -9.36
N GLY A 125 5.17 -13.54 -10.39
CA GLY A 125 4.28 -12.39 -10.34
C GLY A 125 2.83 -12.82 -10.10
N SER A 126 2.05 -11.99 -9.43
CA SER A 126 0.61 -12.21 -9.26
C SER A 126 -0.19 -11.05 -9.81
N ARG A 127 -1.43 -11.37 -10.25
CA ARG A 127 -2.37 -10.41 -10.80
C ARG A 127 -3.75 -10.66 -10.21
N MET A 128 -4.38 -9.61 -9.74
CA MET A 128 -5.71 -9.64 -9.11
C MET A 128 -6.54 -8.45 -9.58
N VAL A 129 -7.84 -8.58 -9.45
CA VAL A 129 -8.78 -7.46 -9.59
C VAL A 129 -9.47 -7.25 -8.26
N LEU A 130 -9.43 -6.02 -7.76
CA LEU A 130 -10.13 -5.59 -6.57
C LEU A 130 -11.34 -4.74 -6.99
N ILE A 131 -12.52 -5.08 -6.49
CA ILE A 131 -13.76 -4.34 -6.72
C ILE A 131 -14.11 -3.68 -5.40
N GLU A 132 -13.65 -2.45 -5.23
CA GLU A 132 -13.88 -1.64 -4.02
C GLU A 132 -15.29 -1.06 -4.02
N ILE A 133 -15.97 -1.22 -2.90
CA ILE A 133 -17.31 -0.65 -2.71
C ILE A 133 -17.16 0.79 -2.21
N LYS A 134 -17.76 1.72 -2.90
CA LYS A 134 -17.72 3.15 -2.52
C LYS A 134 -18.75 3.41 -1.44
N ASP A 135 -18.32 3.36 -0.20
CA ASP A 135 -19.08 3.86 0.93
C ASP A 135 -18.79 5.35 1.10
N LYS A 136 -19.85 6.17 1.16
CA LYS A 136 -19.73 7.62 1.37
C LYS A 136 -19.03 8.01 2.67
N ASP A 137 -19.07 7.13 3.66
CA ASP A 137 -18.51 7.37 5.01
C ASP A 137 -17.08 6.82 5.15
N TRP A 138 -16.64 5.95 4.20
CA TRP A 138 -15.27 5.42 4.24
C TRP A 138 -14.24 6.47 3.80
N LYS A 139 -13.16 6.56 4.55
CA LYS A 139 -11.99 7.37 4.21
C LYS A 139 -10.72 6.55 4.42
N PRO A 140 -9.73 6.65 3.53
CA PRO A 140 -8.43 6.05 3.75
C PRO A 140 -7.82 6.55 5.06
N ALA A 141 -7.05 5.71 5.75
CA ALA A 141 -6.31 6.14 6.92
C ALA A 141 -5.42 7.35 6.57
N SER A 142 -5.29 8.25 7.51
CA SER A 142 -4.31 9.33 7.43
C SER A 142 -2.94 8.79 7.83
N GLY A 143 -1.93 9.06 7.02
CA GLY A 143 -0.54 8.72 7.29
C GLY A 143 0.12 9.71 8.23
#